data_89b7ce38bfc0af9fd3e332d13ab54c1a
#
_entry.id   89b7ce38bfc0af9fd3e332d13ab54c1a
#
_cell.length_a   1.000
_cell.length_b   1.000
_cell.length_c   1.000
_cell.angle_alpha   90.00
_cell.angle_beta   90.00
_cell.angle_gamma   90.00
#
_symmetry.space_group_name_H-M   'P 1'
#
loop_
_entity.id
_entity.type
_entity.pdbx_description
1 polymer ?
#
loop_
_entity_poly.entity_id
_entity_poly.type
_entity_poly.pdbx_seq_one_letter_code
_entity_poly.pdbx_strand_id
1 'polypeptide(L)'
;MRLISIFALILSVAIAAAQGKVRYPFDEPKDLAGWSLQATGDAGRRMPKPKIEDKRLVLLEAWGASTGAIAAKPPTDKLAQTVDLSWKLNVDTGTEGTGFLWLDIAKYGDGNDIPDVGAWEEPSVARAFGVGFDASDPPNRDPFRGSGNIMDRPQHEVSLHWDNVEIVKKLTQTEFRDGKDHDVRLRIAFVTGGAEVTLRIDRETVYDRYFIPSMTAFVGRPAFGARNADSAGDVALSDLSISWTKPIEVPGKPLTVTAIDHVLNDKDHGTNSATVDFPADSHQYGRIVCTLRLDKPTTRFDPWDRIATVSVVDDQGQSWEVLRYITPYGRGYVWQVDVSDFRPLLTGRKQIVQACGTQGEGWVVSVTFDFYPGPADRYATKLVRLWSGAPEIGNPDKPVESFYVPRDVPVERNADFAAVRTVVTGHGMEPNSQNAGEFMPIWRTLTVDGDSFRNLLWKTDNYLNPCRPQGGTWKYDRAGWGPGCVVEPWEVDISNLLRRSDTLHIRYALDNYINYGRGKTWAPTHVTESYLVFYRR
;
A
#
# COMPACT_ATOMS: atom_id res chain seq x y z
N MET A 1 -30.55 -6.67 -42.03
CA MET A 1 -29.45 -7.55 -41.57
C MET A 1 -28.15 -6.77 -41.65
N ARG A 2 -27.67 -6.22 -40.55
CA ARG A 2 -26.33 -5.61 -40.45
C ARG A 2 -25.55 -6.44 -39.44
N LEU A 3 -24.47 -7.07 -39.88
CA LEU A 3 -23.55 -7.80 -39.05
C LEU A 3 -22.80 -6.81 -38.15
N ILE A 4 -22.91 -7.02 -36.86
CA ILE A 4 -22.06 -6.36 -35.84
C ILE A 4 -20.81 -7.23 -35.71
N SER A 5 -19.69 -6.75 -36.23
CA SER A 5 -18.38 -7.35 -36.01
C SER A 5 -17.89 -6.95 -34.64
N ILE A 6 -17.91 -7.86 -33.69
CA ILE A 6 -17.27 -7.72 -32.38
C ILE A 6 -15.78 -7.97 -32.61
N PHE A 7 -14.96 -6.90 -32.60
CA PHE A 7 -13.50 -7.02 -32.48
C PHE A 7 -13.18 -7.32 -31.01
N ALA A 8 -12.96 -8.59 -30.69
CA ALA A 8 -12.32 -8.98 -29.46
C ALA A 8 -10.83 -8.61 -29.54
N LEU A 9 -10.43 -7.57 -28.81
CA LEU A 9 -9.01 -7.22 -28.61
C LEU A 9 -8.42 -8.29 -27.71
N ILE A 10 -7.81 -9.31 -28.29
CA ILE A 10 -7.00 -10.30 -27.54
C ILE A 10 -5.71 -9.59 -27.19
N LEU A 11 -5.61 -9.11 -25.96
CA LEU A 11 -4.34 -8.71 -25.36
C LEU A 11 -3.51 -9.98 -25.19
N SER A 12 -2.64 -10.29 -26.14
CA SER A 12 -1.66 -11.35 -26.00
C SER A 12 -0.61 -10.91 -24.98
N VAL A 13 -0.87 -11.20 -23.71
CA VAL A 13 0.19 -11.25 -22.70
C VAL A 13 1.12 -12.39 -23.15
N ALA A 14 2.28 -12.05 -23.68
CA ALA A 14 3.32 -13.02 -23.93
C ALA A 14 3.67 -13.66 -22.58
N ILE A 15 3.18 -14.89 -22.36
CA ILE A 15 3.59 -15.71 -21.22
C ILE A 15 5.05 -16.04 -21.50
N ALA A 16 5.97 -15.31 -20.87
CA ALA A 16 7.38 -15.68 -20.90
C ALA A 16 7.48 -17.11 -20.37
N ALA A 17 8.02 -18.01 -21.18
CA ALA A 17 8.17 -19.41 -20.80
C ALA A 17 9.01 -19.48 -19.51
N ALA A 18 8.56 -20.24 -18.51
CA ALA A 18 9.29 -20.42 -17.28
C ALA A 18 10.69 -20.95 -17.58
N GLN A 19 11.73 -20.29 -17.06
CA GLN A 19 13.12 -20.68 -17.25
C GLN A 19 13.49 -21.86 -16.36
N GLY A 20 12.81 -22.01 -15.23
CA GLY A 20 12.99 -23.10 -14.31
C GLY A 20 11.76 -23.34 -13.45
N LYS A 21 11.70 -24.56 -12.93
CA LYS A 21 10.63 -24.98 -12.02
C LYS A 21 11.15 -26.04 -11.06
N VAL A 22 10.75 -25.96 -9.83
CA VAL A 22 10.96 -26.97 -8.79
C VAL A 22 9.61 -27.31 -8.15
N ARG A 23 9.45 -28.55 -7.72
CA ARG A 23 8.26 -29.03 -7.01
C ARG A 23 8.67 -29.77 -5.75
N TYR A 24 7.96 -29.49 -4.67
CA TYR A 24 8.08 -30.16 -3.38
C TYR A 24 6.70 -30.73 -3.04
N PRO A 25 6.45 -32.01 -3.34
CA PRO A 25 5.13 -32.64 -3.14
C PRO A 25 4.77 -32.75 -1.66
N PHE A 26 5.77 -32.96 -0.80
CA PHE A 26 5.60 -33.26 0.62
C PHE A 26 4.79 -34.55 0.88
N ASP A 27 4.97 -35.55 -0.01
CA ASP A 27 4.29 -36.84 0.10
C ASP A 27 4.98 -37.81 1.08
N GLU A 28 6.32 -37.71 1.19
CA GLU A 28 7.15 -38.61 1.97
C GLU A 28 8.24 -37.87 2.75
N PRO A 29 8.70 -38.40 3.91
CA PRO A 29 9.72 -37.73 4.75
C PRO A 29 11.01 -37.36 4.00
N LYS A 30 11.38 -38.05 2.94
CA LYS A 30 12.54 -37.71 2.10
C LYS A 30 12.38 -36.36 1.37
N ASP A 31 11.16 -35.89 1.17
CA ASP A 31 10.86 -34.61 0.50
C ASP A 31 11.29 -33.40 1.35
N LEU A 32 11.59 -33.62 2.64
CA LEU A 32 12.20 -32.63 3.52
C LEU A 32 13.73 -32.59 3.41
N ALA A 33 14.34 -33.41 2.57
CA ALA A 33 15.78 -33.35 2.35
C ALA A 33 16.19 -31.98 1.79
N GLY A 34 17.13 -31.31 2.45
CA GLY A 34 17.58 -29.96 2.08
C GLY A 34 16.75 -28.82 2.71
N TRP A 35 15.71 -29.12 3.50
CA TRP A 35 14.99 -28.15 4.32
C TRP A 35 15.53 -28.14 5.75
N SER A 36 15.63 -26.96 6.36
CA SER A 36 15.77 -26.82 7.80
C SER A 36 14.39 -26.86 8.46
N LEU A 37 14.34 -27.42 9.66
CA LEU A 37 13.11 -27.63 10.43
C LEU A 37 13.33 -27.07 11.83
N GLN A 38 12.52 -26.11 12.25
CA GLN A 38 12.56 -25.48 13.55
C GLN A 38 11.21 -25.63 14.25
N ALA A 39 11.25 -25.86 15.55
CA ALA A 39 10.09 -25.75 16.41
C ALA A 39 10.51 -25.08 17.72
N THR A 40 9.70 -24.11 18.15
CA THR A 40 9.89 -23.41 19.43
C THR A 40 8.58 -23.45 20.22
N GLY A 41 8.68 -23.44 21.53
CA GLY A 41 7.54 -23.40 22.45
C GLY A 41 7.91 -22.65 23.70
N ASP A 42 6.96 -22.55 24.64
CA ASP A 42 7.21 -21.96 25.94
C ASP A 42 8.42 -22.59 26.64
N ALA A 43 9.09 -21.78 27.45
CA ALA A 43 10.34 -22.13 28.11
C ALA A 43 10.37 -23.57 28.66
N GLY A 44 11.21 -24.39 28.05
CA GLY A 44 11.48 -25.76 28.48
C GLY A 44 10.61 -26.87 27.87
N ARG A 45 9.64 -26.55 27.02
CA ARG A 45 8.88 -27.56 26.26
C ARG A 45 9.59 -27.96 24.96
N ARG A 46 9.82 -29.25 24.78
CA ARG A 46 10.27 -29.82 23.52
C ARG A 46 9.07 -29.94 22.59
N MET A 47 9.02 -29.11 21.57
CA MET A 47 7.94 -29.11 20.57
C MET A 47 8.27 -30.11 19.44
N PRO A 48 7.23 -30.76 18.85
CA PRO A 48 7.40 -31.51 17.63
C PRO A 48 7.92 -30.63 16.51
N LYS A 49 8.93 -31.08 15.79
CA LYS A 49 9.39 -30.37 14.59
C LYS A 49 8.40 -30.62 13.44
N PRO A 50 8.33 -29.70 12.46
CA PRO A 50 7.59 -29.96 11.24
C PRO A 50 7.91 -31.34 10.66
N LYS A 51 6.89 -32.05 10.21
CA LYS A 51 6.99 -33.42 9.71
C LYS A 51 6.04 -33.64 8.53
N ILE A 52 6.27 -34.72 7.77
CA ILE A 52 5.29 -35.15 6.78
C ILE A 52 4.37 -36.20 7.42
N GLU A 53 3.08 -35.95 7.33
CA GLU A 53 2.00 -36.82 7.77
C GLU A 53 0.84 -36.73 6.78
N ASP A 54 0.23 -37.84 6.42
CA ASP A 54 -0.88 -37.93 5.47
C ASP A 54 -0.66 -37.15 4.14
N LYS A 55 0.57 -37.25 3.60
CA LYS A 55 1.01 -36.54 2.38
C LYS A 55 0.91 -35.04 2.47
N ARG A 56 1.12 -34.49 3.65
CA ARG A 56 1.19 -33.06 3.93
C ARG A 56 2.38 -32.76 4.81
N LEU A 57 2.97 -31.61 4.60
CA LEU A 57 3.91 -31.05 5.56
C LEU A 57 3.12 -30.39 6.68
N VAL A 58 3.04 -31.03 7.83
CA VAL A 58 2.51 -30.44 9.05
C VAL A 58 3.56 -29.50 9.61
N LEU A 59 3.31 -28.18 9.53
CA LEU A 59 4.18 -27.15 10.08
C LEU A 59 4.02 -27.07 11.60
N LEU A 60 2.80 -27.20 12.06
CA LEU A 60 2.43 -27.01 13.46
C LEU A 60 1.26 -27.94 13.80
N GLU A 61 1.37 -28.64 14.91
CA GLU A 61 0.27 -29.40 15.52
C GLU A 61 -0.45 -28.52 16.55
N ALA A 62 -1.67 -28.90 16.92
CA ALA A 62 -2.52 -28.17 17.87
C ALA A 62 -1.94 -28.11 19.31
N TRP A 63 -0.81 -27.46 19.47
CA TRP A 63 -0.16 -27.17 20.75
C TRP A 63 -0.15 -25.67 20.99
N GLY A 64 -0.67 -25.22 22.12
CA GLY A 64 -0.64 -23.80 22.51
C GLY A 64 0.80 -23.28 22.70
N ALA A 65 0.98 -21.98 22.51
CA ALA A 65 2.25 -21.26 22.67
C ALA A 65 3.43 -21.94 21.92
N SER A 66 3.22 -22.23 20.66
CA SER A 66 4.19 -22.96 19.82
C SER A 66 4.36 -22.34 18.45
N THR A 67 5.53 -22.54 17.86
CA THR A 67 5.88 -22.12 16.51
C THR A 67 6.56 -23.26 15.79
N GLY A 68 6.16 -23.50 14.54
CA GLY A 68 6.83 -24.42 13.64
C GLY A 68 7.25 -23.69 12.37
N ALA A 69 8.46 -23.97 11.85
CA ALA A 69 8.94 -23.31 10.66
C ALA A 69 9.88 -24.21 9.85
N ILE A 70 9.92 -23.95 8.53
CA ILE A 70 10.84 -24.57 7.58
C ILE A 70 11.46 -23.53 6.66
N ALA A 71 12.66 -23.80 6.18
CA ALA A 71 13.30 -23.00 5.12
C ALA A 71 14.14 -23.89 4.21
N ALA A 72 14.21 -23.52 2.93
CA ALA A 72 15.03 -24.18 1.93
C ALA A 72 16.11 -23.26 1.37
N LYS A 73 17.04 -23.88 0.63
CA LYS A 73 17.98 -23.17 -0.24
C LYS A 73 17.27 -22.47 -1.38
N PRO A 74 17.88 -21.45 -2.01
CA PRO A 74 17.29 -20.81 -3.18
C PRO A 74 17.08 -21.83 -4.32
N PRO A 75 15.93 -21.79 -5.01
CA PRO A 75 15.64 -22.69 -6.13
C PRO A 75 16.49 -22.34 -7.37
N THR A 76 17.07 -21.15 -7.41
CA THR A 76 18.00 -20.66 -8.43
C THR A 76 18.99 -19.68 -7.80
N ASP A 77 20.20 -19.64 -8.33
CA ASP A 77 21.25 -18.66 -7.99
C ASP A 77 21.18 -17.38 -8.84
N LYS A 78 20.17 -17.26 -9.70
CA LYS A 78 20.01 -16.16 -10.65
C LYS A 78 18.81 -15.30 -10.30
N LEU A 79 18.92 -14.01 -10.64
CA LEU A 79 17.77 -13.11 -10.60
C LEU A 79 16.66 -13.63 -11.52
N ALA A 80 15.43 -13.43 -11.10
CA ALA A 80 14.25 -13.73 -11.89
C ALA A 80 13.48 -12.44 -12.20
N GLN A 81 12.78 -12.37 -13.35
CA GLN A 81 11.81 -11.30 -13.63
C GLN A 81 10.51 -11.56 -12.90
N THR A 82 10.08 -12.82 -12.88
CA THR A 82 8.91 -13.23 -12.10
C THR A 82 9.23 -14.48 -11.29
N VAL A 83 8.61 -14.58 -10.14
CA VAL A 83 8.56 -15.80 -9.32
C VAL A 83 7.10 -16.14 -9.10
N ASP A 84 6.69 -17.31 -9.56
CA ASP A 84 5.35 -17.84 -9.37
C ASP A 84 5.41 -19.02 -8.40
N LEU A 85 4.64 -18.94 -7.32
CA LEU A 85 4.50 -19.99 -6.33
C LEU A 85 3.05 -20.49 -6.30
N SER A 86 2.88 -21.78 -6.05
CA SER A 86 1.58 -22.36 -5.74
C SER A 86 1.73 -23.44 -4.70
N TRP A 87 0.80 -23.52 -3.76
CA TRP A 87 0.72 -24.57 -2.74
C TRP A 87 -0.72 -24.75 -2.27
N LYS A 88 -0.98 -25.86 -1.61
CA LYS A 88 -2.19 -26.05 -0.84
C LYS A 88 -1.91 -25.64 0.61
N LEU A 89 -2.78 -24.84 1.16
CA LEU A 89 -2.74 -24.35 2.54
C LEU A 89 -3.90 -24.97 3.31
N ASN A 90 -3.60 -25.54 4.48
CA ASN A 90 -4.60 -26.04 5.42
C ASN A 90 -4.35 -25.39 6.77
N VAL A 91 -5.36 -24.71 7.29
CA VAL A 91 -5.30 -23.98 8.57
C VAL A 91 -6.55 -24.30 9.38
N ASP A 92 -6.36 -24.80 10.58
CA ASP A 92 -7.45 -25.02 11.52
C ASP A 92 -7.84 -23.75 12.27
N THR A 93 -9.12 -23.68 12.67
CA THR A 93 -9.56 -22.67 13.64
C THR A 93 -8.81 -22.86 14.96
N GLY A 94 -8.40 -21.75 15.58
CA GLY A 94 -7.67 -21.77 16.85
C GLY A 94 -6.18 -21.53 16.73
N THR A 95 -5.60 -21.57 15.53
CA THR A 95 -4.23 -21.08 15.29
C THR A 95 -4.22 -19.55 15.22
N GLU A 96 -3.08 -18.92 15.55
CA GLU A 96 -2.89 -17.50 15.24
C GLU A 96 -2.76 -17.31 13.71
N GLY A 97 -2.10 -18.25 13.04
CA GLY A 97 -1.95 -18.21 11.61
C GLY A 97 -0.62 -18.74 11.09
N THR A 98 -0.35 -18.41 9.84
CA THR A 98 0.83 -18.90 9.11
C THR A 98 1.37 -17.83 8.17
N GLY A 99 2.62 -18.00 7.73
CA GLY A 99 3.24 -17.07 6.80
C GLY A 99 4.24 -17.71 5.87
N PHE A 100 4.46 -16.99 4.79
CA PHE A 100 5.48 -17.26 3.79
C PHE A 100 6.49 -16.11 3.76
N LEU A 101 7.77 -16.42 3.61
CA LEU A 101 8.85 -15.47 3.35
C LEU A 101 9.62 -15.86 2.09
N TRP A 102 9.92 -14.85 1.27
CA TRP A 102 10.93 -14.90 0.21
C TRP A 102 12.14 -14.10 0.69
N LEU A 103 13.15 -14.81 1.19
CA LEU A 103 14.31 -14.26 1.91
C LEU A 103 15.42 -13.86 0.93
N ASP A 104 15.91 -12.62 1.01
CA ASP A 104 17.04 -12.15 0.19
C ASP A 104 18.35 -12.85 0.60
N ILE A 105 18.95 -13.63 -0.31
CA ILE A 105 20.20 -14.34 -0.02
C ILE A 105 21.39 -13.41 0.24
N ALA A 106 21.36 -12.19 -0.24
CA ALA A 106 22.40 -11.20 0.08
C ALA A 106 22.45 -10.89 1.57
N LYS A 107 21.35 -11.05 2.30
CA LYS A 107 21.27 -10.89 3.76
C LYS A 107 21.29 -12.22 4.50
N TYR A 108 20.53 -13.21 4.02
CA TYR A 108 20.28 -14.46 4.75
C TYR A 108 21.14 -15.63 4.27
N GLY A 109 22.05 -15.39 3.32
CA GLY A 109 22.86 -16.43 2.71
C GLY A 109 22.06 -17.40 1.82
N ASP A 110 22.77 -18.26 1.11
CA ASP A 110 22.24 -19.29 0.21
C ASP A 110 21.99 -20.65 0.91
N GLY A 111 22.13 -20.66 2.23
CA GLY A 111 21.81 -21.81 3.08
C GLY A 111 20.31 -22.03 3.21
N ASN A 112 19.93 -22.74 4.27
CA ASN A 112 18.55 -23.02 4.62
C ASN A 112 18.23 -22.64 6.08
N ASP A 113 18.99 -21.72 6.67
CA ASP A 113 18.75 -21.24 8.02
C ASP A 113 17.41 -20.48 8.11
N ILE A 114 16.72 -20.67 9.22
CA ILE A 114 15.43 -20.03 9.49
C ILE A 114 15.71 -18.74 10.25
N PRO A 115 15.27 -17.56 9.75
CA PRO A 115 15.40 -16.31 10.50
C PRO A 115 14.50 -16.33 11.74
N ASP A 116 14.84 -15.49 12.72
CA ASP A 116 13.94 -15.20 13.83
C ASP A 116 12.77 -14.35 13.33
N VAL A 117 11.57 -14.95 13.34
CA VAL A 117 10.30 -14.32 12.93
C VAL A 117 9.41 -14.29 14.16
N GLY A 118 9.15 -13.10 14.68
CA GLY A 118 8.37 -12.94 15.92
C GLY A 118 6.93 -13.44 15.80
N ALA A 119 6.29 -13.19 14.64
CA ALA A 119 4.92 -13.61 14.35
C ALA A 119 4.85 -14.10 12.89
N TRP A 120 4.55 -15.37 12.67
CA TRP A 120 4.48 -15.95 11.33
C TRP A 120 3.21 -15.55 10.57
N GLU A 121 2.16 -15.21 11.26
CA GLU A 121 0.95 -14.63 10.68
C GLU A 121 1.15 -13.19 10.18
N GLU A 122 2.23 -12.52 10.64
CA GLU A 122 2.65 -11.18 10.23
C GLU A 122 4.17 -11.16 9.98
N PRO A 123 4.68 -11.87 8.95
CA PRO A 123 6.10 -12.19 8.80
C PRO A 123 6.93 -10.99 8.33
N SER A 124 7.20 -10.04 9.23
CA SER A 124 7.99 -8.85 8.97
C SER A 124 9.45 -9.05 9.37
N VAL A 125 10.33 -9.24 8.40
CA VAL A 125 11.79 -9.27 8.61
C VAL A 125 12.50 -8.45 7.54
N ALA A 126 13.65 -7.87 7.90
CA ALA A 126 14.38 -6.99 7.00
C ALA A 126 14.88 -7.73 5.74
N ARG A 127 14.82 -7.09 4.57
CA ARG A 127 15.28 -7.64 3.29
C ARG A 127 14.58 -8.98 2.95
N ALA A 128 13.30 -9.07 3.24
CA ALA A 128 12.46 -10.19 2.84
C ALA A 128 11.07 -9.70 2.42
N PHE A 129 10.49 -10.38 1.45
CA PHE A 129 9.07 -10.24 1.13
C PHE A 129 8.31 -11.29 1.91
N GLY A 130 7.24 -10.88 2.58
CA GLY A 130 6.38 -11.72 3.40
C GLY A 130 4.91 -11.69 2.98
N VAL A 131 4.24 -12.82 3.13
CA VAL A 131 2.79 -12.95 3.07
C VAL A 131 2.33 -13.57 4.37
N GLY A 132 1.50 -12.86 5.12
CA GLY A 132 0.88 -13.36 6.34
C GLY A 132 -0.56 -13.79 6.09
N PHE A 133 -0.95 -14.88 6.72
CA PHE A 133 -2.32 -15.40 6.77
C PHE A 133 -2.73 -15.41 8.25
N ASP A 134 -3.31 -14.31 8.70
CA ASP A 134 -3.78 -14.15 10.08
C ASP A 134 -5.14 -14.85 10.22
N ALA A 135 -5.17 -15.89 11.04
CA ALA A 135 -6.34 -16.71 11.29
C ALA A 135 -7.03 -16.37 12.62
N SER A 136 -6.38 -15.55 13.45
CA SER A 136 -6.85 -15.16 14.77
C SER A 136 -7.71 -13.91 14.69
N ASP A 137 -8.79 -13.91 15.46
CA ASP A 137 -9.52 -12.67 15.71
C ASP A 137 -8.71 -11.83 16.72
N PRO A 138 -8.41 -10.56 16.42
CA PRO A 138 -7.62 -9.74 17.32
C PRO A 138 -8.33 -9.65 18.67
N PRO A 139 -7.57 -9.76 19.79
CA PRO A 139 -8.17 -9.71 21.11
C PRO A 139 -8.94 -8.40 21.27
N ASN A 140 -10.16 -8.49 21.76
CA ASN A 140 -11.07 -7.38 22.01
C ASN A 140 -10.54 -6.46 23.16
N ARG A 141 -9.26 -6.06 23.07
CA ARG A 141 -8.53 -5.27 24.07
C ARG A 141 -8.35 -3.81 23.64
N ASP A 142 -9.13 -3.33 22.68
CA ASP A 142 -9.05 -1.93 22.33
C ASP A 142 -9.58 -1.08 23.49
N PRO A 143 -8.76 -0.20 24.09
CA PRO A 143 -9.20 0.70 25.15
C PRO A 143 -10.30 1.68 24.67
N PHE A 144 -10.49 1.84 23.39
CA PHE A 144 -11.54 2.65 22.76
C PHE A 144 -12.77 1.80 22.36
N ARG A 145 -13.19 0.88 23.22
CA ARG A 145 -14.48 0.21 23.09
C ARG A 145 -15.59 1.25 22.95
N GLY A 146 -16.08 1.44 21.78
CA GLY A 146 -17.13 2.43 21.46
C GLY A 146 -17.07 2.87 20.02
N SER A 147 -15.99 2.52 19.31
CA SER A 147 -15.85 2.68 17.86
C SER A 147 -16.74 1.73 17.07
N GLY A 148 -17.81 1.27 17.67
CA GLY A 148 -18.93 0.54 17.08
C GLY A 148 -18.57 -0.54 16.06
N ASN A 149 -18.83 -1.80 16.38
CA ASN A 149 -19.08 -2.91 15.44
C ASN A 149 -17.95 -3.41 14.53
N ILE A 150 -16.79 -2.76 14.45
CA ILE A 150 -15.68 -3.21 13.59
C ILE A 150 -14.90 -4.34 14.27
N MET A 151 -14.92 -4.37 15.60
CA MET A 151 -14.15 -5.30 16.42
C MET A 151 -14.77 -6.68 16.61
N ASP A 152 -16.05 -6.83 16.26
CA ASP A 152 -16.81 -8.08 16.48
C ASP A 152 -16.89 -8.95 15.20
N ARG A 153 -16.16 -8.57 14.14
CA ARG A 153 -16.13 -9.37 12.90
C ARG A 153 -14.96 -10.34 12.94
N PRO A 154 -15.19 -11.61 12.60
CA PRO A 154 -14.09 -12.53 12.33
C PRO A 154 -13.15 -11.90 11.31
N GLN A 155 -11.88 -11.76 11.66
CA GLN A 155 -10.91 -11.09 10.81
C GLN A 155 -9.87 -12.11 10.37
N HIS A 156 -10.15 -12.86 9.30
CA HIS A 156 -9.13 -13.60 8.61
C HIS A 156 -8.54 -12.69 7.53
N GLU A 157 -7.35 -12.26 7.81
CA GLU A 157 -6.64 -11.25 7.06
C GLU A 157 -5.48 -11.85 6.29
N VAL A 158 -5.17 -11.22 5.16
CA VAL A 158 -3.93 -11.51 4.44
C VAL A 158 -3.14 -10.22 4.31
N SER A 159 -1.90 -10.25 4.77
CA SER A 159 -0.98 -9.12 4.77
C SER A 159 0.19 -9.32 3.81
N LEU A 160 0.71 -8.21 3.27
CA LEU A 160 1.96 -8.17 2.51
C LEU A 160 2.99 -7.35 3.29
N HIS A 161 4.20 -7.88 3.36
CA HIS A 161 5.31 -7.29 4.09
C HIS A 161 6.53 -7.14 3.19
N TRP A 162 7.27 -6.06 3.35
CA TRP A 162 8.56 -5.85 2.71
C TRP A 162 9.51 -5.10 3.64
N ASP A 163 10.75 -5.61 3.77
CA ASP A 163 11.84 -4.96 4.48
C ASP A 163 11.48 -4.52 5.91
N ASN A 164 10.91 -5.44 6.69
CA ASN A 164 10.48 -5.23 8.07
C ASN A 164 9.30 -4.27 8.25
N VAL A 165 8.52 -4.04 7.20
CA VAL A 165 7.32 -3.20 7.24
C VAL A 165 6.13 -3.97 6.72
N GLU A 166 5.02 -3.96 7.43
CA GLU A 166 3.71 -4.35 6.89
C GLU A 166 3.28 -3.27 5.91
N ILE A 167 3.07 -3.64 4.64
CA ILE A 167 2.75 -2.72 3.55
C ILE A 167 1.24 -2.52 3.44
N VAL A 168 0.51 -3.62 3.49
CA VAL A 168 -0.94 -3.64 3.32
C VAL A 168 -1.52 -4.93 3.91
N LYS A 169 -2.76 -4.86 4.37
CA LYS A 169 -3.56 -6.03 4.70
C LYS A 169 -4.98 -5.91 4.18
N LYS A 170 -5.60 -7.03 3.90
CA LYS A 170 -6.98 -7.12 3.44
C LYS A 170 -7.70 -8.27 4.12
N LEU A 171 -8.99 -8.07 4.38
CA LEU A 171 -9.89 -9.18 4.69
C LEU A 171 -10.08 -10.04 3.45
N THR A 172 -10.17 -11.34 3.64
CA THR A 172 -10.56 -12.28 2.58
C THR A 172 -12.04 -12.63 2.69
N GLN A 173 -12.65 -12.97 1.56
CA GLN A 173 -13.99 -13.58 1.52
C GLN A 173 -13.90 -15.09 1.67
N THR A 174 -12.76 -15.67 1.31
CA THR A 174 -12.46 -17.09 1.46
C THR A 174 -12.13 -17.40 2.90
N GLU A 175 -12.91 -18.25 3.55
CA GLU A 175 -12.65 -18.76 4.88
C GLU A 175 -11.55 -19.84 4.81
N PHE A 176 -10.28 -19.41 4.90
CA PHE A 176 -9.12 -20.30 4.74
C PHE A 176 -8.74 -21.04 6.02
N ARG A 177 -9.40 -20.77 7.16
CA ARG A 177 -9.15 -21.38 8.47
C ARG A 177 -10.20 -22.43 8.86
N ASP A 178 -10.75 -23.12 7.88
CA ASP A 178 -11.82 -24.10 8.06
C ASP A 178 -11.31 -25.55 8.12
N GLY A 179 -10.00 -25.77 8.21
CA GLY A 179 -9.36 -27.07 8.23
C GLY A 179 -9.35 -27.80 6.89
N LYS A 180 -9.70 -27.12 5.80
CA LYS A 180 -9.64 -27.71 4.45
C LYS A 180 -8.44 -27.19 3.67
N ASP A 181 -8.16 -27.88 2.58
CA ASP A 181 -7.11 -27.46 1.64
C ASP A 181 -7.59 -26.33 0.74
N HIS A 182 -6.90 -25.21 0.77
CA HIS A 182 -7.10 -24.05 -0.11
C HIS A 182 -5.95 -23.91 -1.10
N ASP A 183 -6.25 -23.70 -2.37
CA ASP A 183 -5.24 -23.43 -3.40
C ASP A 183 -4.73 -21.99 -3.28
N VAL A 184 -3.47 -21.82 -2.89
CA VAL A 184 -2.81 -20.50 -2.84
C VAL A 184 -1.92 -20.34 -4.06
N ARG A 185 -2.02 -19.20 -4.73
CA ARG A 185 -1.16 -18.82 -5.86
C ARG A 185 -0.62 -17.42 -5.64
N LEU A 186 0.69 -17.33 -5.61
CA LEU A 186 1.43 -16.08 -5.43
C LEU A 186 2.32 -15.82 -6.65
N ARG A 187 2.19 -14.64 -7.24
CA ARG A 187 3.08 -14.13 -8.27
C ARG A 187 3.77 -12.87 -7.79
N ILE A 188 5.09 -12.85 -7.89
CA ILE A 188 5.95 -11.70 -7.67
C ILE A 188 6.54 -11.33 -9.03
N ALA A 189 6.19 -10.16 -9.57
CA ALA A 189 6.74 -9.64 -10.81
C ALA A 189 7.59 -8.39 -10.51
N PHE A 190 8.90 -8.51 -10.65
CA PHE A 190 9.81 -7.38 -10.43
C PHE A 190 9.72 -6.42 -11.61
N VAL A 191 9.43 -5.18 -11.30
CA VAL A 191 9.28 -4.08 -12.25
C VAL A 191 10.18 -2.92 -11.87
N THR A 192 10.26 -1.89 -12.71
CA THR A 192 11.05 -0.70 -12.41
C THR A 192 10.60 -0.09 -11.08
N GLY A 193 11.53 0.06 -10.13
CA GLY A 193 11.31 0.69 -8.82
C GLY A 193 10.57 -0.15 -7.79
N GLY A 194 10.29 -1.43 -8.06
CA GLY A 194 9.60 -2.28 -7.09
C GLY A 194 9.18 -3.64 -7.64
N ALA A 195 8.11 -4.17 -7.09
CA ALA A 195 7.47 -5.39 -7.57
C ALA A 195 5.95 -5.29 -7.55
N GLU A 196 5.29 -5.95 -8.49
CA GLU A 196 3.86 -6.18 -8.49
C GLU A 196 3.56 -7.57 -7.93
N VAL A 197 2.65 -7.63 -6.96
CA VAL A 197 2.25 -8.87 -6.30
C VAL A 197 0.81 -9.20 -6.64
N THR A 198 0.59 -10.41 -7.14
CA THR A 198 -0.76 -10.98 -7.30
C THR A 198 -0.88 -12.19 -6.39
N LEU A 199 -1.88 -12.20 -5.50
CA LEU A 199 -2.18 -13.31 -4.61
C LEU A 199 -3.62 -13.75 -4.78
N ARG A 200 -3.79 -15.06 -4.93
CA ARG A 200 -5.10 -15.70 -4.99
C ARG A 200 -5.21 -16.79 -3.95
N ILE A 201 -6.41 -16.92 -3.36
CA ILE A 201 -6.83 -18.06 -2.53
C ILE A 201 -8.06 -18.65 -3.21
N ASP A 202 -7.98 -19.87 -3.68
CA ASP A 202 -9.01 -20.52 -4.50
C ASP A 202 -9.41 -19.67 -5.72
N ARG A 203 -10.65 -19.14 -5.71
CA ARG A 203 -11.18 -18.28 -6.78
C ARG A 203 -11.05 -16.80 -6.47
N GLU A 204 -10.76 -16.43 -5.23
CA GLU A 204 -10.61 -15.05 -4.81
C GLU A 204 -9.26 -14.49 -5.23
N THR A 205 -9.25 -13.31 -5.81
CA THR A 205 -8.04 -12.50 -6.00
C THR A 205 -7.95 -11.49 -4.86
N VAL A 206 -7.12 -11.79 -3.87
CA VAL A 206 -6.91 -10.93 -2.70
C VAL A 206 -6.13 -9.68 -3.09
N TYR A 207 -5.04 -9.89 -3.83
CA TYR A 207 -4.23 -8.81 -4.40
C TYR A 207 -4.10 -9.02 -5.91
N ASP A 208 -4.37 -7.96 -6.68
CA ASP A 208 -4.20 -7.96 -8.13
C ASP A 208 -3.16 -6.91 -8.52
N ARG A 209 -1.96 -7.37 -8.89
CA ARG A 209 -0.82 -6.52 -9.27
C ARG A 209 -0.55 -5.38 -8.28
N TYR A 210 -0.64 -5.67 -6.98
CA TYR A 210 -0.38 -4.68 -5.94
C TYR A 210 1.09 -4.28 -5.98
N PHE A 211 1.35 -3.00 -6.22
CA PHE A 211 2.71 -2.49 -6.34
C PHE A 211 3.34 -2.26 -4.97
N ILE A 212 4.50 -2.89 -4.74
CA ILE A 212 5.33 -2.68 -3.55
C ILE A 212 6.56 -1.87 -3.96
N PRO A 213 6.65 -0.59 -3.56
CA PRO A 213 7.77 0.27 -3.88
C PRO A 213 9.09 -0.26 -3.31
N SER A 214 10.20 0.04 -3.97
CA SER A 214 11.57 -0.30 -3.55
C SER A 214 11.89 -1.81 -3.41
N MET A 215 10.93 -2.68 -3.66
CA MET A 215 11.14 -4.13 -3.72
C MET A 215 11.76 -4.52 -5.06
N THR A 216 13.00 -4.14 -5.28
CA THR A 216 13.74 -4.48 -6.51
C THR A 216 14.12 -5.95 -6.55
N ALA A 217 14.41 -6.48 -7.76
CA ALA A 217 14.73 -7.90 -7.95
C ALA A 217 15.93 -8.35 -7.11
N PHE A 218 15.77 -9.47 -6.44
CA PHE A 218 16.80 -10.15 -5.67
C PHE A 218 16.70 -11.67 -5.82
N VAL A 219 17.80 -12.36 -5.58
CA VAL A 219 17.80 -13.82 -5.50
C VAL A 219 17.25 -14.20 -4.13
N GLY A 220 16.16 -14.96 -4.11
CA GLY A 220 15.50 -15.31 -2.88
C GLY A 220 15.38 -16.80 -2.63
N ARG A 221 15.05 -17.15 -1.39
CA ARG A 221 14.77 -18.53 -0.94
C ARG A 221 13.52 -18.59 -0.08
N PRO A 222 12.75 -19.69 -0.15
CA PRO A 222 11.48 -19.81 0.54
C PRO A 222 11.67 -20.20 2.01
N ALA A 223 10.82 -19.61 2.87
CA ALA A 223 10.57 -20.12 4.22
C ALA A 223 9.07 -20.04 4.53
N PHE A 224 8.59 -20.98 5.33
CA PHE A 224 7.21 -21.04 5.82
C PHE A 224 7.22 -21.26 7.31
N GLY A 225 6.22 -20.73 8.00
CA GLY A 225 6.05 -20.98 9.42
C GLY A 225 4.63 -20.72 9.88
N ALA A 226 4.31 -21.21 11.06
CA ALA A 226 3.01 -21.05 11.69
C ALA A 226 3.17 -20.85 13.20
N ARG A 227 2.17 -20.22 13.84
CA ARG A 227 2.18 -19.94 15.27
C ARG A 227 0.84 -20.24 15.91
N ASN A 228 0.88 -20.80 17.10
CA ASN A 228 -0.22 -20.88 18.05
C ASN A 228 0.11 -20.05 19.31
N ALA A 229 -0.89 -19.40 19.89
CA ALA A 229 -0.77 -18.69 21.16
C ALA A 229 -1.63 -19.37 22.25
N ASP A 230 -2.64 -18.67 22.77
CA ASP A 230 -3.52 -19.19 23.85
C ASP A 230 -4.43 -20.34 23.35
N SER A 231 -4.84 -20.28 22.11
CA SER A 231 -5.57 -21.36 21.42
C SER A 231 -4.62 -22.09 20.45
N ALA A 232 -5.03 -23.25 19.97
CA ALA A 232 -4.19 -24.12 19.18
C ALA A 232 -4.97 -24.78 18.05
N GLY A 233 -4.37 -24.78 16.86
CA GLY A 233 -4.87 -25.45 15.67
C GLY A 233 -3.70 -26.02 14.85
N ASP A 234 -4.02 -26.93 13.94
CA ASP A 234 -3.07 -27.50 13.02
C ASP A 234 -2.84 -26.60 11.81
N VAL A 235 -1.61 -26.56 11.31
CA VAL A 235 -1.25 -25.89 10.05
C VAL A 235 -0.43 -26.84 9.20
N ALA A 236 -0.88 -27.05 7.95
CA ALA A 236 -0.19 -27.91 7.00
C ALA A 236 -0.12 -27.32 5.60
N LEU A 237 0.87 -27.75 4.85
CA LEU A 237 1.10 -27.42 3.43
C LEU A 237 1.24 -28.67 2.59
N SER A 238 0.86 -28.60 1.31
CA SER A 238 1.18 -29.64 0.33
C SER A 238 1.36 -29.05 -1.07
N ASP A 239 1.91 -29.82 -2.00
CA ASP A 239 2.01 -29.50 -3.42
C ASP A 239 2.71 -28.16 -3.74
N LEU A 240 3.76 -27.80 -3.00
CA LEU A 240 4.50 -26.57 -3.28
C LEU A 240 5.21 -26.66 -4.64
N SER A 241 4.95 -25.69 -5.49
CA SER A 241 5.64 -25.52 -6.77
C SER A 241 6.16 -24.08 -6.87
N ILE A 242 7.42 -23.93 -7.28
CA ILE A 242 8.07 -22.64 -7.52
C ILE A 242 8.59 -22.63 -8.94
N SER A 243 8.20 -21.62 -9.73
CA SER A 243 8.72 -21.41 -11.08
C SER A 243 9.17 -19.97 -11.27
N TRP A 244 10.11 -19.73 -12.15
CA TRP A 244 10.67 -18.41 -12.40
C TRP A 244 10.99 -18.18 -13.87
N THR A 245 10.98 -16.93 -14.27
CA THR A 245 11.33 -16.50 -15.63
C THR A 245 12.67 -15.76 -15.64
N LYS A 246 13.33 -15.76 -16.80
CA LYS A 246 14.58 -15.04 -16.99
C LYS A 246 14.38 -13.53 -16.76
N PRO A 247 15.32 -12.85 -16.09
CA PRO A 247 15.29 -11.39 -15.99
C PRO A 247 15.49 -10.78 -17.38
N ILE A 248 14.78 -9.70 -17.62
CA ILE A 248 14.91 -8.94 -18.87
C ILE A 248 16.21 -8.14 -18.80
N GLU A 249 16.45 -7.42 -17.70
CA GLU A 249 17.69 -6.71 -17.40
C GLU A 249 17.84 -6.58 -15.88
N VAL A 250 19.06 -6.42 -15.39
CA VAL A 250 19.28 -6.08 -13.98
C VAL A 250 19.02 -4.57 -13.84
N PRO A 251 18.01 -4.15 -13.07
CA PRO A 251 17.75 -2.73 -12.86
C PRO A 251 18.98 -2.05 -12.26
N GLY A 252 19.33 -0.86 -12.77
CA GLY A 252 20.36 -0.02 -12.16
C GLY A 252 19.95 0.40 -10.74
N LYS A 253 20.95 0.78 -9.94
CA LYS A 253 20.67 1.38 -8.63
C LYS A 253 19.91 2.70 -8.80
N PRO A 254 18.98 3.03 -7.90
CA PRO A 254 18.31 4.32 -7.95
C PRO A 254 19.30 5.45 -7.68
N LEU A 255 19.02 6.62 -8.27
CA LEU A 255 19.60 7.87 -7.82
C LEU A 255 18.74 8.40 -6.67
N THR A 256 19.32 8.49 -5.48
CA THR A 256 18.62 8.99 -4.29
C THR A 256 18.90 10.48 -4.09
N VAL A 257 17.86 11.27 -3.95
CA VAL A 257 17.90 12.69 -3.57
C VAL A 257 17.27 12.84 -2.19
N THR A 258 18.07 13.16 -1.19
CA THR A 258 17.60 13.45 0.16
C THR A 258 17.17 14.91 0.24
N ALA A 259 15.89 15.15 0.45
CA ALA A 259 15.34 16.49 0.53
C ALA A 259 15.31 17.02 1.97
N ILE A 260 14.86 16.18 2.91
CA ILE A 260 14.80 16.52 4.33
C ILE A 260 15.42 15.36 5.09
N ASP A 261 16.37 15.64 5.98
CA ASP A 261 17.10 14.61 6.71
C ASP A 261 17.06 14.87 8.23
N HIS A 262 16.25 14.05 8.93
CA HIS A 262 16.13 14.06 10.39
C HIS A 262 15.83 15.44 11.00
N VAL A 263 14.88 16.19 10.41
CA VAL A 263 14.52 17.52 10.86
C VAL A 263 13.30 17.45 11.79
N LEU A 264 13.38 18.16 12.93
CA LEU A 264 12.26 18.25 13.87
C LEU A 264 11.11 19.06 13.27
N ASN A 265 9.91 18.50 13.33
CA ASN A 265 8.65 19.16 13.03
C ASN A 265 7.81 19.17 14.31
N ASP A 266 7.61 20.32 14.91
CA ASP A 266 6.90 20.53 16.17
C ASP A 266 6.07 21.82 16.14
N LYS A 267 5.58 22.26 17.30
CA LYS A 267 4.78 23.48 17.44
C LYS A 267 5.49 24.77 16.98
N ASP A 268 6.83 24.79 17.03
CA ASP A 268 7.67 25.94 16.66
C ASP A 268 8.21 25.83 15.22
N HIS A 269 8.22 24.60 14.68
CA HIS A 269 8.77 24.25 13.38
C HIS A 269 7.72 23.46 12.54
N GLY A 270 6.56 24.08 12.28
CA GLY A 270 5.46 23.44 11.53
C GLY A 270 5.72 23.30 10.03
N THR A 271 6.81 23.87 9.51
CA THR A 271 7.20 23.78 8.09
C THR A 271 8.70 23.66 7.98
N ASN A 272 9.14 22.64 7.25
CA ASN A 272 10.54 22.39 6.91
C ASN A 272 10.72 22.49 5.40
N SER A 273 11.80 23.12 4.95
CA SER A 273 12.07 23.21 3.51
C SER A 273 13.56 23.04 3.19
N ALA A 274 13.83 22.51 2.02
CA ALA A 274 15.17 22.41 1.47
C ALA A 274 15.17 22.60 -0.04
N THR A 275 16.25 23.14 -0.56
CA THR A 275 16.48 23.22 -2.00
C THR A 275 17.36 22.04 -2.40
N VAL A 276 16.92 21.27 -3.38
CA VAL A 276 17.61 20.08 -3.88
C VAL A 276 17.76 20.14 -5.40
N ASP A 277 18.74 19.42 -5.92
CA ASP A 277 18.96 19.25 -7.34
C ASP A 277 18.48 17.86 -7.76
N PHE A 278 17.35 17.81 -8.48
CA PHE A 278 16.84 16.60 -9.14
C PHE A 278 17.55 16.37 -10.48
N PRO A 279 17.49 15.16 -11.05
CA PRO A 279 18.01 14.90 -12.39
C PRO A 279 17.47 15.90 -13.41
N ALA A 280 18.34 16.46 -14.23
CA ALA A 280 17.93 17.41 -15.29
C ALA A 280 17.02 16.76 -16.34
N ASP A 281 17.26 15.47 -16.63
CA ASP A 281 16.40 14.63 -17.47
C ASP A 281 15.88 13.46 -16.66
N SER A 282 14.58 13.46 -16.38
CA SER A 282 13.91 12.41 -15.63
C SER A 282 13.37 11.27 -16.52
N HIS A 283 13.45 11.37 -17.85
CA HIS A 283 12.91 10.35 -18.77
C HIS A 283 13.67 9.03 -18.73
N GLN A 284 14.93 9.02 -18.31
CA GLN A 284 15.73 7.80 -18.13
C GLN A 284 15.29 6.98 -16.90
N TYR A 285 14.45 7.54 -16.03
CA TYR A 285 13.96 6.89 -14.83
C TYR A 285 12.50 6.48 -15.03
N GLY A 286 12.22 5.20 -15.03
CA GLY A 286 10.86 4.70 -15.19
C GLY A 286 9.96 4.96 -13.99
N ARG A 287 10.54 5.14 -12.78
CA ARG A 287 9.78 5.36 -11.55
C ARG A 287 10.48 6.30 -10.59
N ILE A 288 9.69 7.08 -9.86
CA ILE A 288 10.16 7.96 -8.78
C ILE A 288 9.37 7.59 -7.53
N VAL A 289 10.08 7.15 -6.49
CA VAL A 289 9.47 6.79 -5.20
C VAL A 289 9.88 7.81 -4.15
N CYS A 290 8.89 8.40 -3.47
CA CYS A 290 9.10 9.24 -2.30
C CYS A 290 9.03 8.36 -1.05
N THR A 291 10.08 8.36 -0.23
CA THR A 291 10.08 7.77 1.10
C THR A 291 9.94 8.87 2.13
N LEU A 292 8.85 8.80 2.90
CA LEU A 292 8.58 9.66 4.04
C LEU A 292 8.72 8.84 5.32
N ARG A 293 9.54 9.33 6.26
CA ARG A 293 9.76 8.71 7.57
C ARG A 293 9.44 9.69 8.68
N LEU A 294 8.70 9.20 9.68
CA LEU A 294 8.44 9.88 10.94
C LEU A 294 9.08 9.10 12.07
N ASP A 295 10.13 9.64 12.66
CA ASP A 295 10.82 9.07 13.80
C ASP A 295 10.47 9.81 15.10
N LYS A 296 10.81 9.16 16.23
CA LYS A 296 10.54 9.72 17.55
C LYS A 296 11.46 10.91 17.82
N PRO A 297 10.91 12.07 18.24
CA PRO A 297 11.73 13.16 18.77
C PRO A 297 12.39 12.75 20.10
N THR A 298 13.29 13.58 20.62
CA THR A 298 14.00 13.30 21.88
C THR A 298 13.05 13.20 23.09
N THR A 299 11.87 13.80 22.98
CA THR A 299 10.82 13.82 23.99
C THR A 299 9.84 12.65 23.78
N ARG A 300 8.72 12.94 23.14
CA ARG A 300 7.67 11.97 22.80
C ARG A 300 7.02 12.36 21.47
N PHE A 301 6.35 11.42 20.83
CA PHE A 301 5.53 11.71 19.67
C PHE A 301 4.36 12.63 20.02
N ASP A 302 3.94 13.48 19.06
CA ASP A 302 2.64 14.16 19.14
C ASP A 302 1.53 13.11 19.26
N PRO A 303 0.56 13.28 20.19
CA PRO A 303 -0.50 12.29 20.41
C PRO A 303 -1.63 12.36 19.39
N TRP A 304 -1.65 13.34 18.45
CA TRP A 304 -2.79 13.62 17.58
C TRP A 304 -2.51 13.29 16.12
N ASP A 305 -3.59 12.99 15.39
CA ASP A 305 -3.63 12.94 13.94
C ASP A 305 -3.59 14.37 13.36
N ARG A 306 -2.63 14.62 12.49
CA ARG A 306 -2.42 15.92 11.85
C ARG A 306 -2.40 15.75 10.35
N ILE A 307 -3.07 16.67 9.64
CA ILE A 307 -2.88 16.76 8.19
C ILE A 307 -1.48 17.27 7.90
N ALA A 308 -0.79 16.60 7.01
CA ALA A 308 0.57 16.92 6.64
C ALA A 308 0.82 16.68 5.15
N THR A 309 1.76 17.44 4.58
CA THR A 309 2.03 17.42 3.15
C THR A 309 3.52 17.43 2.86
N VAL A 310 3.88 16.87 1.71
CA VAL A 310 5.15 17.13 1.02
C VAL A 310 4.81 17.78 -0.32
N SER A 311 5.40 18.92 -0.58
CA SER A 311 5.15 19.71 -1.79
C SER A 311 6.46 20.04 -2.50
N VAL A 312 6.39 20.23 -3.81
CA VAL A 312 7.45 20.81 -4.63
C VAL A 312 7.04 22.21 -5.08
N VAL A 313 7.96 23.16 -5.00
CA VAL A 313 7.75 24.53 -5.51
C VAL A 313 8.32 24.60 -6.92
N ASP A 314 7.49 24.99 -7.90
CA ASP A 314 7.89 25.13 -9.29
C ASP A 314 8.70 26.42 -9.54
N ASP A 315 9.14 26.62 -10.78
CA ASP A 315 9.96 27.76 -11.17
C ASP A 315 9.18 29.10 -11.15
N GLN A 316 7.86 29.05 -11.02
CA GLN A 316 6.99 30.22 -10.84
C GLN A 316 6.69 30.51 -9.36
N GLY A 317 7.26 29.72 -8.44
CA GLY A 317 7.02 29.86 -7.01
C GLY A 317 5.70 29.23 -6.55
N GLN A 318 5.03 28.45 -7.40
CA GLN A 318 3.78 27.77 -7.04
C GLN A 318 4.08 26.43 -6.35
N SER A 319 3.47 26.21 -5.19
CA SER A 319 3.59 24.94 -4.44
C SER A 319 2.64 23.89 -5.00
N TRP A 320 3.13 22.67 -5.25
CA TRP A 320 2.38 21.52 -5.72
C TRP A 320 2.46 20.39 -4.69
N GLU A 321 1.33 19.99 -4.15
CA GLU A 321 1.27 18.88 -3.20
C GLU A 321 1.56 17.57 -3.92
N VAL A 322 2.69 16.95 -3.60
CA VAL A 322 3.12 15.67 -4.16
C VAL A 322 2.57 14.51 -3.34
N LEU A 323 2.46 14.70 -2.04
CA LEU A 323 2.06 13.69 -1.08
C LEU A 323 1.30 14.34 0.09
N ARG A 324 0.12 13.80 0.41
CA ARG A 324 -0.59 14.08 1.65
C ARG A 324 -0.58 12.87 2.54
N TYR A 325 -0.32 13.06 3.82
CA TYR A 325 -0.40 12.03 4.83
C TYR A 325 -1.07 12.55 6.09
N ILE A 326 -1.60 11.63 6.88
CA ILE A 326 -2.11 11.95 8.20
C ILE A 326 -1.20 11.28 9.23
N THR A 327 -0.71 12.05 10.17
CA THR A 327 0.19 11.52 11.20
C THR A 327 -0.53 10.51 12.08
N PRO A 328 0.15 9.45 12.53
CA PRO A 328 -0.44 8.48 13.44
C PRO A 328 -0.46 9.01 14.89
N TYR A 329 -1.43 8.57 15.67
CA TYR A 329 -1.54 8.89 17.09
C TYR A 329 -0.34 8.33 17.88
N GLY A 330 0.53 9.23 18.36
CA GLY A 330 1.56 8.91 19.34
C GLY A 330 2.66 7.96 18.85
N ARG A 331 2.89 7.86 17.56
CA ARG A 331 3.93 7.00 16.99
C ARG A 331 4.50 7.53 15.67
N GLY A 332 5.53 6.87 15.18
CA GLY A 332 6.10 7.09 13.85
C GLY A 332 5.74 5.99 12.87
N TYR A 333 6.04 6.24 11.61
CA TYR A 333 5.89 5.25 10.53
C TYR A 333 6.74 5.61 9.31
N VAL A 334 6.84 4.68 8.35
CA VAL A 334 7.54 4.88 7.08
C VAL A 334 6.60 4.56 5.94
N TRP A 335 6.46 5.49 5.01
CA TRP A 335 5.70 5.29 3.78
C TRP A 335 6.61 5.39 2.57
N GLN A 336 6.38 4.56 1.57
CA GLN A 336 6.97 4.64 0.26
C GLN A 336 5.87 4.81 -0.77
N VAL A 337 5.91 5.89 -1.54
CA VAL A 337 4.83 6.29 -2.44
C VAL A 337 5.39 6.55 -3.83
N ASP A 338 4.73 5.98 -4.84
CA ASP A 338 5.01 6.31 -6.24
C ASP A 338 4.53 7.74 -6.55
N VAL A 339 5.48 8.60 -6.86
CA VAL A 339 5.25 10.01 -7.21
C VAL A 339 5.64 10.32 -8.65
N SER A 340 5.72 9.30 -9.50
CA SER A 340 6.13 9.43 -10.91
C SER A 340 5.24 10.37 -11.73
N ASP A 341 3.99 10.56 -11.31
CA ASP A 341 3.07 11.51 -11.95
C ASP A 341 3.56 12.96 -11.84
N PHE A 342 4.35 13.27 -10.81
CA PHE A 342 4.95 14.59 -10.60
C PHE A 342 6.30 14.77 -11.32
N ARG A 343 6.71 13.84 -12.16
CA ARG A 343 7.95 13.88 -12.95
C ARG A 343 8.26 15.23 -13.59
N PRO A 344 7.31 15.94 -14.22
CA PRO A 344 7.59 17.25 -14.82
C PRO A 344 8.02 18.32 -13.83
N LEU A 345 7.69 18.13 -12.54
CA LEU A 345 8.06 19.04 -11.46
C LEU A 345 9.32 18.58 -10.70
N LEU A 346 9.61 17.27 -10.71
CA LEU A 346 10.75 16.65 -10.01
C LEU A 346 11.98 16.61 -10.94
N THR A 347 12.37 17.76 -11.47
CA THR A 347 13.53 17.93 -12.37
C THR A 347 14.24 19.25 -12.13
N GLY A 348 15.59 19.26 -12.26
CA GLY A 348 16.41 20.43 -11.99
C GLY A 348 16.37 20.87 -10.53
N ARG A 349 16.72 22.14 -10.28
CA ARG A 349 16.77 22.71 -8.92
C ARG A 349 15.39 23.10 -8.44
N LYS A 350 14.93 22.51 -7.32
CA LYS A 350 13.60 22.75 -6.75
C LYS A 350 13.66 22.89 -5.23
N GLN A 351 12.70 23.63 -4.69
CA GLN A 351 12.45 23.64 -3.25
C GLN A 351 11.42 22.57 -2.91
N ILE A 352 11.73 21.73 -1.95
CA ILE A 352 10.79 20.79 -1.31
C ILE A 352 10.36 21.37 0.01
N VAL A 353 9.06 21.29 0.28
CA VAL A 353 8.43 21.79 1.50
C VAL A 353 7.66 20.65 2.15
N GLN A 354 7.99 20.31 3.40
CA GLN A 354 7.20 19.45 4.25
C GLN A 354 6.47 20.33 5.26
N ALA A 355 5.18 20.19 5.38
CA ALA A 355 4.36 20.97 6.29
C ALA A 355 3.48 20.06 7.15
N CYS A 356 3.48 20.30 8.45
CA CYS A 356 2.60 19.66 9.41
C CYS A 356 2.41 20.58 10.61
N GLY A 357 1.27 21.26 10.66
CA GLY A 357 0.93 22.12 11.80
C GLY A 357 0.59 21.29 13.03
N THR A 358 1.28 21.49 14.14
CA THR A 358 0.98 20.86 15.42
C THR A 358 1.12 21.83 16.57
N GLN A 359 0.49 21.52 17.70
CA GLN A 359 0.66 22.25 18.97
C GLN A 359 1.49 21.45 19.98
N GLY A 360 1.98 20.28 19.58
CA GLY A 360 2.70 19.34 20.42
C GLY A 360 4.18 19.19 20.07
N GLU A 361 4.72 18.05 20.48
CA GLU A 361 6.16 17.75 20.38
C GLU A 361 6.58 17.19 19.02
N GLY A 362 5.61 16.80 18.19
CA GLY A 362 5.77 16.50 16.79
C GLY A 362 6.50 15.20 16.46
N TRP A 363 7.33 15.26 15.42
CA TRP A 363 8.07 14.14 14.82
C TRP A 363 9.42 14.61 14.29
N VAL A 364 10.39 13.70 14.20
CA VAL A 364 11.58 13.90 13.37
C VAL A 364 11.28 13.38 11.98
N VAL A 365 11.38 14.24 10.97
CA VAL A 365 10.94 13.97 9.61
C VAL A 365 12.11 13.79 8.67
N SER A 366 12.06 12.75 7.82
CA SER A 366 12.96 12.59 6.68
C SER A 366 12.15 12.36 5.40
N VAL A 367 12.59 12.98 4.30
CA VAL A 367 12.00 12.85 2.97
C VAL A 367 13.09 12.60 1.94
N THR A 368 13.00 11.49 1.21
CA THR A 368 13.91 11.15 0.13
C THR A 368 13.14 10.80 -1.14
N PHE A 369 13.77 11.01 -2.30
CA PHE A 369 13.25 10.64 -3.60
C PHE A 369 14.23 9.70 -4.28
N ASP A 370 13.79 8.50 -4.62
CA ASP A 370 14.54 7.49 -5.34
C ASP A 370 14.10 7.43 -6.80
N PHE A 371 15.02 7.75 -7.70
CA PHE A 371 14.81 7.73 -9.14
C PHE A 371 15.34 6.40 -9.70
N TYR A 372 14.43 5.49 -10.03
CA TYR A 372 14.77 4.16 -10.52
C TYR A 372 14.95 4.16 -12.04
N PRO A 373 16.15 3.83 -12.56
CA PRO A 373 16.38 3.70 -14.00
C PRO A 373 15.59 2.50 -14.56
N GLY A 374 15.16 2.63 -15.80
CA GLY A 374 14.41 1.58 -16.49
C GLY A 374 13.17 2.11 -17.20
N PRO A 375 12.43 1.25 -17.89
CA PRO A 375 11.22 1.63 -18.60
C PRO A 375 10.06 1.91 -17.64
N ALA A 376 9.13 2.75 -18.12
CA ALA A 376 7.80 2.91 -17.54
C ALA A 376 6.75 2.60 -18.61
N ASP A 377 5.57 2.18 -18.18
CA ASP A 377 4.42 1.98 -19.09
C ASP A 377 3.93 3.31 -19.67
N ARG A 378 4.06 4.37 -18.88
CA ARG A 378 3.71 5.74 -19.26
C ARG A 378 4.58 6.75 -18.50
N TYR A 379 4.86 7.88 -19.13
CA TYR A 379 5.62 8.99 -18.55
C TYR A 379 4.74 10.22 -18.45
N ALA A 380 4.55 10.76 -17.25
CA ALA A 380 3.88 12.04 -17.07
C ALA A 380 4.70 13.16 -17.73
N THR A 381 4.06 13.93 -18.60
CA THR A 381 4.69 15.00 -19.38
C THR A 381 4.21 16.38 -18.97
N LYS A 382 3.00 16.48 -18.43
CA LYS A 382 2.42 17.76 -18.03
C LYS A 382 1.39 17.56 -16.93
N LEU A 383 1.42 18.46 -15.93
CA LEU A 383 0.37 18.59 -14.93
C LEU A 383 -0.35 19.92 -15.11
N VAL A 384 -1.67 19.90 -14.95
CA VAL A 384 -2.50 21.11 -14.93
C VAL A 384 -3.30 21.07 -13.62
N ARG A 385 -3.14 22.10 -12.78
CA ARG A 385 -3.93 22.20 -11.55
C ARG A 385 -5.38 22.56 -11.87
N LEU A 386 -6.30 21.79 -11.33
CA LEU A 386 -7.73 22.03 -11.46
C LEU A 386 -8.25 22.83 -10.27
N TRP A 387 -8.10 22.30 -9.07
CA TRP A 387 -8.54 22.95 -7.83
C TRP A 387 -7.52 22.68 -6.71
N SER A 388 -7.30 23.70 -5.86
CA SER A 388 -6.41 23.64 -4.69
C SER A 388 -6.96 24.52 -3.58
N GLY A 389 -7.14 23.99 -2.38
CA GLY A 389 -7.60 24.74 -1.19
C GLY A 389 -8.48 23.92 -0.27
N ALA A 390 -9.13 24.60 0.67
CA ALA A 390 -9.94 24.00 1.73
C ALA A 390 -11.32 24.67 1.84
N PRO A 391 -12.22 24.47 0.86
CA PRO A 391 -13.55 25.06 0.91
C PRO A 391 -14.35 24.51 2.10
N GLU A 392 -15.09 25.38 2.76
CA GLU A 392 -16.17 25.01 3.66
C GLU A 392 -17.27 24.33 2.86
N ILE A 393 -17.80 23.20 3.37
CA ILE A 393 -18.90 22.49 2.73
C ILE A 393 -20.23 22.75 3.45
N GLY A 394 -21.32 22.74 2.70
CA GLY A 394 -22.67 22.89 3.23
C GLY A 394 -23.03 24.29 3.72
N ASN A 395 -22.23 25.31 3.41
CA ASN A 395 -22.51 26.69 3.74
C ASN A 395 -23.28 27.36 2.57
N PRO A 396 -24.60 27.66 2.70
CA PRO A 396 -25.37 28.29 1.62
C PRO A 396 -24.90 29.73 1.28
N ASP A 397 -24.25 30.43 2.22
CA ASP A 397 -23.73 31.78 1.98
C ASP A 397 -22.36 31.74 1.22
N LYS A 398 -21.74 30.56 1.20
CA LYS A 398 -20.51 30.27 0.44
C LYS A 398 -20.67 28.91 -0.25
N PRO A 399 -21.49 28.84 -1.30
CA PRO A 399 -21.72 27.56 -1.99
C PRO A 399 -20.40 27.00 -2.53
N VAL A 400 -20.18 25.70 -2.31
CA VAL A 400 -18.93 25.02 -2.65
C VAL A 400 -18.62 25.06 -4.16
N GLU A 401 -19.63 25.27 -4.98
CA GLU A 401 -19.54 25.45 -6.43
C GLU A 401 -18.73 26.72 -6.79
N SER A 402 -18.71 27.72 -5.91
CA SER A 402 -17.88 28.92 -6.10
C SER A 402 -16.38 28.61 -6.01
N PHE A 403 -16.00 27.52 -5.33
CA PHE A 403 -14.64 27.00 -5.28
C PHE A 403 -14.36 26.03 -6.44
N TYR A 404 -15.26 25.10 -6.71
CA TYR A 404 -15.12 24.12 -7.80
C TYR A 404 -15.60 24.70 -9.15
N VAL A 405 -15.08 25.86 -9.50
CA VAL A 405 -15.39 26.49 -10.80
C VAL A 405 -15.00 25.56 -11.93
N PRO A 406 -15.85 25.36 -12.95
CA PRO A 406 -15.53 24.57 -14.14
C PRO A 406 -14.19 24.97 -14.77
N ARG A 407 -13.48 24.00 -15.31
CA ARG A 407 -12.17 24.20 -15.95
C ARG A 407 -12.23 23.76 -17.39
N ASP A 408 -11.73 24.62 -18.27
CA ASP A 408 -11.51 24.30 -19.68
C ASP A 408 -10.00 24.15 -19.88
N VAL A 409 -9.56 22.93 -20.21
CA VAL A 409 -8.14 22.60 -20.34
C VAL A 409 -7.85 22.15 -21.77
N PRO A 410 -6.97 22.85 -22.51
CA PRO A 410 -6.53 22.39 -23.83
C PRO A 410 -5.88 21.01 -23.74
N VAL A 411 -6.26 20.13 -24.65
CA VAL A 411 -5.66 18.79 -24.77
C VAL A 411 -4.19 18.94 -25.20
N GLU A 412 -3.32 18.21 -24.51
CA GLU A 412 -1.90 18.15 -24.91
C GLU A 412 -1.76 17.30 -26.18
N ARG A 413 -1.29 17.93 -27.27
CA ARG A 413 -1.32 17.35 -28.63
C ARG A 413 -0.64 15.99 -28.77
N ASN A 414 0.36 15.73 -27.95
CA ASN A 414 1.16 14.50 -28.01
C ASN A 414 0.90 13.57 -26.81
N ALA A 415 -0.21 13.76 -26.10
CA ALA A 415 -0.56 12.86 -25.01
C ALA A 415 -1.21 11.57 -25.54
N ASP A 416 -0.71 10.45 -25.09
CA ASP A 416 -1.31 9.14 -25.34
C ASP A 416 -2.38 8.81 -24.31
N PHE A 417 -2.21 9.30 -23.06
CA PHE A 417 -3.09 9.06 -21.95
C PHE A 417 -3.30 10.33 -21.12
N ALA A 418 -4.41 10.37 -20.37
CA ALA A 418 -4.64 11.39 -19.36
C ALA A 418 -5.48 10.85 -18.20
N ALA A 419 -5.21 11.37 -17.00
CA ALA A 419 -5.99 11.06 -15.82
C ALA A 419 -6.27 12.33 -15.00
N VAL A 420 -7.46 12.42 -14.41
CA VAL A 420 -7.76 13.39 -13.35
C VAL A 420 -7.47 12.74 -12.02
N ARG A 421 -6.58 13.34 -11.25
CA ARG A 421 -6.13 12.89 -9.95
C ARG A 421 -6.59 13.87 -8.89
N THR A 422 -7.43 13.44 -7.95
CA THR A 422 -8.03 14.30 -6.94
C THR A 422 -7.81 13.73 -5.55
N VAL A 423 -7.07 14.46 -4.71
CA VAL A 423 -6.85 14.17 -3.30
C VAL A 423 -7.79 15.05 -2.49
N VAL A 424 -8.66 14.45 -1.69
CA VAL A 424 -9.56 15.17 -0.80
C VAL A 424 -9.56 14.51 0.57
N THR A 425 -9.46 15.34 1.61
CA THR A 425 -9.64 14.92 2.99
C THR A 425 -10.66 15.83 3.67
N GLY A 426 -11.67 15.22 4.30
CA GLY A 426 -12.68 15.96 5.07
C GLY A 426 -12.21 16.22 6.49
N HIS A 427 -12.34 17.45 6.97
CA HIS A 427 -11.93 17.87 8.30
C HIS A 427 -13.00 18.76 8.95
N GLY A 428 -12.93 18.86 10.28
CA GLY A 428 -13.91 19.57 11.09
C GLY A 428 -14.92 18.62 11.72
N MET A 429 -14.91 18.60 13.05
CA MET A 429 -15.78 17.77 13.90
C MET A 429 -16.65 18.70 14.77
N GLU A 430 -17.73 19.17 14.21
CA GLU A 430 -18.71 20.02 14.89
C GLU A 430 -20.04 19.27 14.98
N PRO A 431 -20.54 18.96 16.18
CA PRO A 431 -21.80 18.21 16.34
C PRO A 431 -23.00 18.83 15.63
N ASN A 432 -23.09 20.16 15.60
CA ASN A 432 -24.19 20.86 14.93
C ASN A 432 -24.10 20.80 13.40
N SER A 433 -22.97 20.33 12.84
CA SER A 433 -22.79 20.05 11.42
C SER A 433 -22.87 18.55 11.12
N GLN A 434 -23.36 17.75 12.05
CA GLN A 434 -23.37 16.29 11.94
C GLN A 434 -21.97 15.68 11.75
N ASN A 435 -20.93 16.39 12.19
CA ASN A 435 -19.51 16.04 11.97
C ASN A 435 -19.16 15.86 10.47
N ALA A 436 -19.83 16.60 9.59
CA ALA A 436 -19.83 16.39 8.15
C ALA A 436 -18.45 16.55 7.47
N GLY A 437 -17.55 17.29 8.09
CA GLY A 437 -16.18 17.40 7.57
C GLY A 437 -15.43 16.08 7.66
N GLU A 438 -15.48 15.42 8.81
CA GLU A 438 -14.62 14.27 9.09
C GLU A 438 -15.36 12.93 9.04
N PHE A 439 -16.58 12.88 9.59
CA PHE A 439 -17.30 11.63 9.85
C PHE A 439 -18.61 11.47 9.06
N MET A 440 -18.70 12.09 7.90
CA MET A 440 -19.88 11.98 7.04
C MET A 440 -19.47 11.58 5.61
N PRO A 441 -20.03 10.50 5.06
CA PRO A 441 -19.80 10.13 3.67
C PRO A 441 -20.51 11.12 2.73
N ILE A 442 -19.79 11.67 1.77
CA ILE A 442 -20.33 12.58 0.76
C ILE A 442 -19.95 12.08 -0.63
N TRP A 443 -20.93 11.93 -1.50
CA TRP A 443 -20.71 11.61 -2.90
C TRP A 443 -20.12 12.82 -3.64
N ARG A 444 -19.14 12.54 -4.48
CA ARG A 444 -18.52 13.50 -5.39
C ARG A 444 -18.63 13.01 -6.82
N THR A 445 -18.84 13.95 -7.74
CA THR A 445 -18.99 13.67 -9.16
C THR A 445 -17.98 14.52 -9.94
N LEU A 446 -17.12 13.86 -10.72
CA LEU A 446 -16.30 14.46 -11.74
C LEU A 446 -16.99 14.29 -13.08
N THR A 447 -17.16 15.37 -13.85
CA THR A 447 -17.70 15.32 -15.22
C THR A 447 -16.67 15.87 -16.18
N VAL A 448 -16.35 15.12 -17.23
CA VAL A 448 -15.42 15.51 -18.29
C VAL A 448 -16.12 15.31 -19.64
N ASP A 449 -16.31 16.37 -20.41
CA ASP A 449 -17.00 16.36 -21.71
C ASP A 449 -18.33 15.60 -21.72
N GLY A 450 -19.07 15.68 -20.61
CA GLY A 450 -20.36 15.03 -20.43
C GLY A 450 -20.30 13.62 -19.84
N ASP A 451 -19.16 12.95 -19.83
CA ASP A 451 -18.98 11.69 -19.13
C ASP A 451 -18.83 11.95 -17.63
N SER A 452 -19.60 11.24 -16.80
CA SER A 452 -19.65 11.45 -15.34
C SER A 452 -19.11 10.24 -14.58
N PHE A 453 -18.28 10.52 -13.60
CA PHE A 453 -17.65 9.56 -12.70
C PHE A 453 -18.04 9.91 -11.27
N ARG A 454 -18.51 8.92 -10.50
CA ARG A 454 -18.91 9.13 -9.10
C ARG A 454 -18.01 8.36 -8.16
N ASN A 455 -17.73 8.95 -7.03
CA ASN A 455 -16.96 8.33 -5.96
C ASN A 455 -17.51 8.79 -4.60
N LEU A 456 -17.59 7.87 -3.65
CA LEU A 456 -17.94 8.20 -2.28
C LEU A 456 -16.65 8.59 -1.53
N LEU A 457 -16.59 9.80 -1.02
CA LEU A 457 -15.49 10.22 -0.15
C LEU A 457 -15.67 9.59 1.23
N TRP A 458 -15.28 8.34 1.35
CA TRP A 458 -15.42 7.58 2.59
C TRP A 458 -14.43 6.42 2.63
N LYS A 459 -13.59 6.38 3.65
CA LYS A 459 -12.61 5.32 3.90
C LYS A 459 -13.10 4.44 5.05
N THR A 460 -13.32 3.15 4.76
CA THR A 460 -13.93 2.18 5.67
C THR A 460 -12.98 1.09 6.15
N ASP A 461 -11.72 1.16 5.75
CA ASP A 461 -10.69 0.15 6.01
C ASP A 461 -9.58 0.65 6.95
N ASN A 462 -9.84 1.70 7.72
CA ASN A 462 -8.86 2.25 8.65
C ASN A 462 -8.40 1.24 9.70
N TYR A 463 -9.26 0.30 10.10
CA TYR A 463 -8.92 -0.78 11.04
C TYR A 463 -7.90 -1.79 10.45
N LEU A 464 -7.73 -1.83 9.12
CA LEU A 464 -6.69 -2.60 8.43
C LEU A 464 -5.39 -1.82 8.24
N ASN A 465 -5.29 -0.63 8.82
CA ASN A 465 -4.12 0.24 8.69
C ASN A 465 -2.86 -0.45 9.25
N PRO A 466 -1.79 -0.62 8.43
CA PRO A 466 -0.55 -1.22 8.88
C PRO A 466 0.14 -0.43 10.00
N CYS A 467 -0.09 0.87 10.09
CA CYS A 467 0.41 1.72 11.17
C CYS A 467 -0.38 1.49 12.46
N ARG A 468 -0.19 0.34 13.10
CA ARG A 468 -0.90 -0.10 14.31
C ARG A 468 0.08 -0.74 15.32
N PRO A 469 -0.29 -0.82 16.61
CA PRO A 469 -1.44 -0.17 17.24
C PRO A 469 -1.23 1.34 17.34
N GLN A 470 -2.32 2.11 17.41
CA GLN A 470 -2.32 3.54 17.64
C GLN A 470 -3.25 3.87 18.81
N GLY A 471 -3.13 5.09 19.36
CA GLY A 471 -4.12 5.65 20.26
C GLY A 471 -5.32 6.26 19.50
N GLY A 472 -6.20 6.95 20.22
CA GLY A 472 -7.29 7.73 19.62
C GLY A 472 -8.31 6.91 18.83
N THR A 473 -8.89 7.54 17.84
CA THR A 473 -10.01 7.01 17.04
C THR A 473 -9.55 6.52 15.66
N TRP A 474 -8.34 5.98 15.56
CA TRP A 474 -7.70 5.61 14.30
C TRP A 474 -8.49 4.60 13.46
N LYS A 475 -9.30 3.74 14.09
CA LYS A 475 -10.11 2.71 13.42
C LYS A 475 -11.39 3.25 12.79
N TYR A 476 -11.79 4.50 13.10
CA TYR A 476 -13.05 5.05 12.62
C TYR A 476 -12.99 5.31 11.12
N ASP A 477 -14.10 5.03 10.46
CA ASP A 477 -14.32 5.44 9.07
C ASP A 477 -14.28 6.97 8.99
N ARG A 478 -13.70 7.49 7.91
CA ARG A 478 -13.51 8.92 7.73
C ARG A 478 -13.65 9.36 6.27
N ALA A 479 -13.83 10.66 6.08
CA ALA A 479 -13.94 11.28 4.77
C ALA A 479 -12.58 11.31 4.03
N GLY A 480 -12.23 10.16 3.43
CA GLY A 480 -11.10 10.01 2.52
C GLY A 480 -9.71 9.88 3.16
N TRP A 481 -9.60 9.62 4.46
CA TRP A 481 -8.31 9.51 5.14
C TRP A 481 -8.32 8.59 6.36
N GLY A 482 -7.15 8.29 6.91
CA GLY A 482 -6.97 7.58 8.18
C GLY A 482 -5.66 7.99 8.86
N PRO A 483 -5.64 8.06 10.21
CA PRO A 483 -4.41 8.32 10.95
C PRO A 483 -3.34 7.27 10.66
N GLY A 484 -2.13 7.72 10.31
CA GLY A 484 -1.05 6.82 9.90
C GLY A 484 -1.14 6.33 8.45
N CYS A 485 -2.01 6.93 7.62
CA CYS A 485 -2.11 6.63 6.20
C CYS A 485 -1.57 7.76 5.32
N VAL A 486 -1.02 7.40 4.18
CA VAL A 486 -0.96 8.30 3.02
C VAL A 486 -2.37 8.44 2.46
N VAL A 487 -2.73 9.64 2.03
CA VAL A 487 -4.03 9.88 1.40
C VAL A 487 -3.95 9.52 -0.07
N GLU A 488 -4.64 8.45 -0.43
CA GLU A 488 -4.70 8.00 -1.82
C GLU A 488 -5.58 8.93 -2.67
N PRO A 489 -5.16 9.29 -3.88
CA PRO A 489 -5.98 10.07 -4.80
C PRO A 489 -7.14 9.22 -5.35
N TRP A 490 -8.26 9.88 -5.63
CA TRP A 490 -9.22 9.36 -6.59
C TRP A 490 -8.71 9.66 -7.99
N GLU A 491 -8.30 8.63 -8.71
CA GLU A 491 -7.79 8.72 -10.07
C GLU A 491 -8.86 8.26 -11.06
N VAL A 492 -9.10 9.08 -12.09
CA VAL A 492 -10.05 8.81 -13.18
C VAL A 492 -9.30 8.85 -14.49
N ASP A 493 -9.15 7.71 -15.14
CA ASP A 493 -8.60 7.62 -16.50
C ASP A 493 -9.59 8.22 -17.51
N ILE A 494 -9.15 9.23 -18.20
CA ILE A 494 -9.90 9.94 -19.24
C ILE A 494 -9.23 9.86 -20.62
N SER A 495 -8.33 8.92 -20.82
CA SER A 495 -7.52 8.76 -22.03
C SER A 495 -8.39 8.62 -23.29
N ASN A 496 -9.54 7.97 -23.17
CA ASN A 496 -10.51 7.80 -24.27
C ASN A 496 -11.19 9.11 -24.71
N LEU A 497 -11.13 10.16 -23.87
CA LEU A 497 -11.74 11.46 -24.16
C LEU A 497 -10.79 12.38 -24.96
N LEU A 498 -9.48 12.15 -24.93
CA LEU A 498 -8.47 12.98 -25.60
C LEU A 498 -8.68 13.13 -27.11
N ARG A 499 -9.43 12.21 -27.73
CA ARG A 499 -9.71 12.21 -29.17
C ARG A 499 -11.04 12.84 -29.54
N ARG A 500 -11.82 13.28 -28.55
CA ARG A 500 -13.19 13.80 -28.78
C ARG A 500 -13.19 15.32 -29.01
N SER A 501 -12.25 16.02 -28.38
CA SER A 501 -12.21 17.49 -28.38
C SER A 501 -10.76 17.98 -28.24
N ASP A 502 -10.48 19.18 -28.70
CA ASP A 502 -9.21 19.89 -28.46
C ASP A 502 -9.16 20.56 -27.08
N THR A 503 -10.28 20.57 -26.35
CA THR A 503 -10.41 21.16 -25.01
C THR A 503 -11.28 20.26 -24.13
N LEU A 504 -10.79 19.89 -22.96
CA LEU A 504 -11.54 19.14 -21.98
C LEU A 504 -12.32 20.10 -21.07
N HIS A 505 -13.64 19.90 -21.01
CA HIS A 505 -14.54 20.64 -20.11
C HIS A 505 -14.74 19.85 -18.81
N ILE A 506 -14.09 20.30 -17.72
CA ILE A 506 -14.00 19.54 -16.47
C ILE A 506 -14.81 20.24 -15.38
N ARG A 507 -15.69 19.49 -14.73
CA ARG A 507 -16.53 19.94 -13.60
C ARG A 507 -16.39 18.98 -12.42
N TYR A 508 -16.50 19.52 -11.22
CA TYR A 508 -16.54 18.74 -9.99
C TYR A 508 -17.68 19.25 -9.12
N ALA A 509 -18.46 18.32 -8.56
CA ALA A 509 -19.60 18.63 -7.72
C ALA A 509 -19.68 17.69 -6.53
N LEU A 510 -20.24 18.15 -5.45
CA LEU A 510 -20.61 17.38 -4.26
C LEU A 510 -22.13 17.18 -4.24
N ASP A 511 -22.58 16.05 -3.66
CA ASP A 511 -24.00 15.91 -3.33
C ASP A 511 -24.43 16.98 -2.32
N ASN A 512 -25.68 17.41 -2.38
CA ASN A 512 -26.19 18.49 -1.56
C ASN A 512 -26.08 18.18 -0.07
N TYR A 513 -25.49 19.10 0.66
CA TYR A 513 -25.40 19.08 2.11
C TYR A 513 -25.58 20.51 2.65
N ILE A 514 -26.35 20.66 3.71
CA ILE A 514 -26.54 21.94 4.40
C ILE A 514 -25.99 21.82 5.80
N ASN A 515 -24.99 22.64 6.12
CA ASN A 515 -24.47 22.77 7.46
C ASN A 515 -25.31 23.79 8.26
N TYR A 516 -26.07 23.30 9.23
CA TYR A 516 -26.90 24.14 10.10
C TYR A 516 -26.08 24.77 11.26
N GLY A 517 -24.86 24.29 11.51
CA GLY A 517 -23.97 24.76 12.58
C GLY A 517 -23.02 25.89 12.18
N ARG A 518 -23.41 26.77 11.26
CA ARG A 518 -22.56 27.82 10.69
C ARG A 518 -21.94 28.74 11.74
N GLY A 519 -20.77 29.29 11.42
CA GLY A 519 -20.05 30.23 12.25
C GLY A 519 -19.34 29.63 13.45
N LYS A 520 -19.23 28.32 13.52
CA LYS A 520 -18.44 27.61 14.53
C LYS A 520 -16.98 27.50 14.10
N THR A 521 -16.09 27.36 15.08
CA THR A 521 -14.64 27.35 14.88
C THR A 521 -14.14 26.17 14.05
N TRP A 522 -14.94 25.10 13.94
CA TRP A 522 -14.56 23.82 13.33
C TRP A 522 -15.52 23.48 12.18
N ALA A 523 -15.75 24.45 11.31
CA ALA A 523 -16.59 24.26 10.14
C ALA A 523 -16.12 23.07 9.30
N PRO A 524 -17.04 22.28 8.74
CA PRO A 524 -16.69 21.17 7.87
C PRO A 524 -16.03 21.67 6.60
N THR A 525 -14.85 21.16 6.29
CA THR A 525 -14.04 21.53 5.13
C THR A 525 -13.56 20.32 4.36
N HIS A 526 -13.43 20.45 3.04
CA HIS A 526 -12.73 19.49 2.18
C HIS A 526 -11.40 20.08 1.73
N VAL A 527 -10.29 19.61 2.30
CA VAL A 527 -8.96 19.99 1.82
C VAL A 527 -8.69 19.24 0.50
N THR A 528 -8.62 20.00 -0.57
CA THR A 528 -8.63 19.49 -1.95
C THR A 528 -7.37 19.88 -2.70
N GLU A 529 -6.76 18.90 -3.38
CA GLU A 529 -5.79 19.09 -4.45
C GLU A 529 -6.19 18.23 -5.64
N SER A 530 -6.32 18.85 -6.81
CA SER A 530 -6.76 18.16 -8.03
C SER A 530 -5.93 18.57 -9.22
N TYR A 531 -5.47 17.57 -9.96
CA TYR A 531 -4.61 17.74 -11.14
C TYR A 531 -5.14 16.94 -12.31
N LEU A 532 -5.01 17.50 -13.51
CA LEU A 532 -5.04 16.74 -14.75
C LEU A 532 -3.59 16.42 -15.12
N VAL A 533 -3.31 15.15 -15.34
CA VAL A 533 -1.98 14.65 -15.72
C VAL A 533 -2.06 14.09 -17.13
N PHE A 534 -1.18 14.56 -18.01
CA PHE A 534 -1.00 14.03 -19.36
C PHE A 534 0.23 13.12 -19.41
N TYR A 535 0.14 12.03 -20.16
CA TYR A 535 1.20 11.04 -20.27
C TYR A 535 1.51 10.69 -21.72
N ARG A 536 2.76 10.23 -21.95
CA ARG A 536 3.23 9.56 -23.16
C ARG A 536 3.72 8.15 -22.84
N ARG A 537 3.74 7.33 -23.87
CA ARG A 537 4.41 6.01 -23.83
C ARG A 537 5.92 6.14 -23.80
#